data_87853f5e220979c0d35addb0255a98db
#
_entry.id   87853f5e220979c0d35addb0255a98db
#
_cell.length_a   1.000
_cell.length_b   1.000
_cell.length_c   1.000
_cell.angle_alpha   90.00
_cell.angle_beta   90.00
_cell.angle_gamma   90.00
#
_symmetry.space_group_name_H-M   'P 1'
#
loop_
_entity.id
_entity.type
_entity.pdbx_description
1 polymer ?
#
loop_
_entity_poly.entity_id
_entity_poly.type
_entity_poly.pdbx_seq_one_letter_code
_entity_poly.pdbx_strand_id
1 'polypeptide(L)'
;MKRFFQILFLFSYTFSPSQKIFSTEFPSQSDIKVFVTKYKSQADLNIYKVKYKSQAINNEGFWFFVKYKSQADKKVFFVDYESQSDLKVYFVEYKSQAGWVSNSKKHLMF
;
A
#
# COMPACT_ATOMS: atom_id res chain seq x y z
N MET A 1 12.88 -12.19 -37.43
CA MET A 1 14.02 -11.69 -36.70
C MET A 1 13.67 -10.50 -35.85
N LYS A 2 13.29 -9.42 -36.45
CA LYS A 2 13.01 -8.20 -35.71
C LYS A 2 11.85 -8.35 -34.77
N ARG A 3 10.93 -9.21 -35.09
CA ARG A 3 9.77 -9.47 -34.25
C ARG A 3 10.14 -10.00 -32.87
N PHE A 4 11.21 -10.74 -32.79
CA PHE A 4 11.64 -11.30 -31.52
C PHE A 4 12.05 -10.22 -30.55
N PHE A 5 12.66 -9.16 -31.06
CA PHE A 5 13.07 -8.07 -30.19
C PHE A 5 11.87 -7.37 -29.58
N GLN A 6 10.80 -7.24 -30.33
CA GLN A 6 9.59 -6.62 -29.82
C GLN A 6 8.99 -7.44 -28.70
N ILE A 7 9.02 -8.75 -28.84
CA ILE A 7 8.53 -9.63 -27.78
C ILE A 7 9.37 -9.46 -26.53
N LEU A 8 10.68 -9.34 -26.69
CA LEU A 8 11.55 -9.15 -25.56
C LEU A 8 11.27 -7.85 -24.83
N PHE A 9 10.90 -6.81 -25.54
CA PHE A 9 10.52 -5.57 -24.90
C PHE A 9 9.31 -5.71 -24.01
N LEU A 10 8.36 -6.54 -24.42
CA LEU A 10 7.20 -6.79 -23.58
C LEU A 10 7.59 -7.42 -22.27
N PHE A 11 8.57 -8.27 -22.27
CA PHE A 11 9.04 -8.90 -21.04
C PHE A 11 9.85 -7.95 -20.16
N SER A 12 10.35 -6.88 -20.72
CA SER A 12 11.11 -5.92 -19.93
C SER A 12 10.22 -5.07 -19.03
N TYR A 13 8.93 -5.07 -19.27
CA TYR A 13 8.03 -4.36 -18.36
C TYR A 13 7.94 -5.08 -17.06
N THR A 14 8.27 -4.37 -16.01
CA THR A 14 8.10 -4.87 -14.66
C THR A 14 6.84 -4.28 -14.08
N PHE A 15 6.13 -5.08 -13.32
CA PHE A 15 5.05 -4.57 -12.53
C PHE A 15 5.61 -3.74 -11.40
N SER A 16 5.23 -2.48 -11.35
CA SER A 16 5.41 -1.69 -10.15
C SER A 16 4.13 -1.86 -9.34
N PRO A 17 4.21 -2.31 -8.08
CA PRO A 17 3.02 -2.39 -7.25
C PRO A 17 2.34 -1.04 -7.19
N SER A 18 1.04 -1.05 -7.29
CA SER A 18 0.22 0.14 -7.14
C SER A 18 -0.46 0.08 -5.78
N GLN A 19 -0.62 1.22 -5.16
CA GLN A 19 -1.13 1.31 -3.79
C GLN A 19 -2.40 2.15 -3.73
N LYS A 20 -3.38 1.77 -4.56
CA LYS A 20 -4.72 2.36 -4.47
C LYS A 20 -5.49 1.60 -3.39
N ILE A 21 -5.91 2.32 -2.37
CA ILE A 21 -6.43 1.73 -1.14
C ILE A 21 -7.91 2.09 -0.98
N PHE A 22 -8.73 1.10 -0.70
CA PHE A 22 -10.10 1.31 -0.30
C PHE A 22 -10.28 0.93 1.16
N SER A 23 -10.83 1.86 1.94
CA SER A 23 -11.14 1.60 3.35
C SER A 23 -12.53 1.00 3.42
N THR A 24 -12.62 -0.31 3.72
CA THR A 24 -13.90 -1.00 3.84
C THR A 24 -14.45 -0.86 5.25
N GLU A 25 -15.78 -0.92 5.35
CA GLU A 25 -16.46 -0.89 6.65
C GLU A 25 -16.58 -2.27 7.28
N PHE A 26 -16.29 -3.32 6.53
CA PHE A 26 -16.50 -4.69 6.98
C PHE A 26 -15.19 -5.48 6.94
N PRO A 27 -14.76 -6.04 8.08
CA PRO A 27 -13.49 -6.79 8.12
C PRO A 27 -13.50 -7.99 7.19
N SER A 28 -14.66 -8.62 6.98
CA SER A 28 -14.76 -9.78 6.10
C SER A 28 -14.47 -9.46 4.64
N GLN A 29 -14.52 -8.19 4.25
CA GLN A 29 -14.26 -7.76 2.89
C GLN A 29 -12.86 -7.20 2.70
N SER A 30 -12.07 -7.18 3.75
CA SER A 30 -10.73 -6.59 3.69
C SER A 30 -9.68 -7.62 3.30
N ASP A 31 -8.63 -7.13 2.64
CA ASP A 31 -7.43 -7.92 2.38
C ASP A 31 -6.50 -7.90 3.58
N ILE A 32 -6.55 -6.82 4.35
CA ILE A 32 -5.63 -6.61 5.47
C ILE A 32 -6.29 -5.74 6.52
N LYS A 33 -6.02 -6.04 7.79
CA LYS A 33 -6.46 -5.25 8.92
C LYS A 33 -5.34 -4.34 9.38
N VAL A 34 -5.63 -3.06 9.52
CA VAL A 34 -4.63 -2.03 9.74
C VAL A 34 -4.94 -1.28 11.03
N PHE A 35 -3.93 -1.11 11.88
CA PHE A 35 -4.02 -0.29 13.07
C PHE A 35 -3.16 0.96 12.90
N VAL A 36 -3.74 2.13 13.18
CA VAL A 36 -3.00 3.40 13.11
C VAL A 36 -2.38 3.67 14.47
N THR A 37 -1.06 3.65 14.54
CA THR A 37 -0.36 3.89 15.80
C THR A 37 -0.27 5.39 16.09
N LYS A 38 -0.04 5.74 17.35
CA LYS A 38 0.16 7.13 17.75
C LYS A 38 1.61 7.58 17.55
N TYR A 39 2.53 6.64 17.46
CA TYR A 39 3.96 6.95 17.42
C TYR A 39 4.59 6.32 16.20
N LYS A 40 5.35 7.14 15.49
CA LYS A 40 6.03 6.73 14.26
C LYS A 40 6.94 5.52 14.47
N SER A 41 7.62 5.46 15.61
CA SER A 41 8.56 4.39 15.91
C SER A 41 7.90 3.03 16.12
N GLN A 42 6.60 3.00 16.34
CA GLN A 42 5.87 1.76 16.59
C GLN A 42 5.22 1.20 15.33
N ALA A 43 5.30 1.91 14.23
CA ALA A 43 4.67 1.48 12.98
C ALA A 43 5.54 0.47 12.27
N ASP A 44 4.88 -0.41 11.51
CA ASP A 44 5.56 -1.28 10.53
C ASP A 44 5.82 -0.49 9.25
N LEU A 45 4.91 0.42 8.92
CA LEU A 45 4.96 1.20 7.69
C LEU A 45 4.54 2.63 7.98
N ASN A 46 5.35 3.57 7.53
CA ASN A 46 5.02 4.98 7.56
C ASN A 46 4.40 5.34 6.22
N ILE A 47 3.20 5.91 6.25
CA ILE A 47 2.40 6.16 5.06
C ILE A 47 2.28 7.64 4.79
N TYR A 48 2.55 8.02 3.54
CA TYR A 48 2.24 9.35 3.04
C TYR A 48 1.05 9.24 2.09
N LYS A 49 -0.03 9.97 2.39
CA LYS A 49 -1.21 9.99 1.53
C LYS A 49 -0.92 10.86 0.32
N VAL A 50 -0.87 10.25 -0.86
CA VAL A 50 -0.62 11.01 -2.08
C VAL A 50 -1.92 11.58 -2.62
N LYS A 51 -1.81 12.69 -3.36
CA LYS A 51 -2.97 13.40 -3.90
C LYS A 51 -3.49 12.80 -5.19
N TYR A 52 -2.63 12.15 -5.94
CA TYR A 52 -2.96 11.63 -7.27
C TYR A 52 -2.63 10.15 -7.33
N LYS A 53 -3.49 9.39 -7.99
CA LYS A 53 -3.29 7.94 -8.08
C LYS A 53 -1.99 7.54 -8.77
N SER A 54 -1.50 8.40 -9.68
CA SER A 54 -0.23 8.14 -10.37
C SER A 54 0.97 8.17 -9.44
N GLN A 55 0.81 8.73 -8.24
CA GLN A 55 1.86 8.81 -7.23
C GLN A 55 1.85 7.60 -6.29
N ALA A 56 0.83 6.76 -6.36
CA ALA A 56 0.67 5.59 -5.50
C ALA A 56 1.38 4.40 -6.13
N ILE A 57 2.68 4.54 -6.33
CA ILE A 57 3.51 3.55 -7.00
C ILE A 57 4.52 2.97 -6.03
N ASN A 58 5.00 1.77 -6.35
CA ASN A 58 5.94 1.03 -5.52
C ASN A 58 5.32 0.68 -4.17
N ASN A 59 5.94 -0.20 -3.45
CA ASN A 59 5.47 -0.59 -2.12
C ASN A 59 6.32 0.11 -1.07
N GLU A 60 6.21 1.45 -1.02
CA GLU A 60 7.04 2.29 -0.17
C GLU A 60 6.22 3.23 0.72
N GLY A 61 4.92 2.94 0.86
CA GLY A 61 4.06 3.71 1.75
C GLY A 61 3.35 4.89 1.11
N PHE A 62 3.32 4.96 -0.22
CA PHE A 62 2.58 5.99 -0.93
C PHE A 62 1.20 5.47 -1.26
N TRP A 63 0.22 5.85 -0.45
CA TRP A 63 -1.15 5.36 -0.58
C TRP A 63 -2.06 6.43 -1.16
N PHE A 64 -2.85 6.02 -2.16
CA PHE A 64 -3.94 6.83 -2.68
C PHE A 64 -5.27 6.17 -2.31
N PHE A 65 -6.10 6.89 -1.56
CA PHE A 65 -7.40 6.36 -1.14
C PHE A 65 -8.43 6.57 -2.24
N VAL A 66 -9.10 5.48 -2.64
CA VAL A 66 -10.13 5.51 -3.68
C VAL A 66 -11.50 5.45 -3.04
N LYS A 67 -12.50 5.95 -3.76
CA LYS A 67 -13.89 6.01 -3.28
C LYS A 67 -14.62 4.70 -3.49
N TYR A 68 -14.22 3.92 -4.46
CA TYR A 68 -14.94 2.72 -4.85
C TYR A 68 -14.05 1.50 -4.75
N LYS A 69 -14.63 0.43 -4.18
CA LYS A 69 -13.92 -0.82 -3.97
C LYS A 69 -13.32 -1.38 -5.26
N SER A 70 -14.04 -1.23 -6.38
CA SER A 70 -13.60 -1.75 -7.67
C SER A 70 -12.31 -1.10 -8.19
N GLN A 71 -11.94 0.06 -7.65
CA GLN A 71 -10.75 0.78 -8.07
C GLN A 71 -9.52 0.47 -7.22
N ALA A 72 -9.68 -0.32 -6.18
CA ALA A 72 -8.63 -0.54 -5.20
C ALA A 72 -7.70 -1.68 -5.60
N ASP A 73 -6.42 -1.52 -5.27
CA ASP A 73 -5.45 -2.61 -5.31
C ASP A 73 -5.48 -3.41 -4.01
N LYS A 74 -5.77 -2.73 -2.89
CA LYS A 74 -5.92 -3.36 -1.59
C LYS A 74 -7.11 -2.77 -0.86
N LYS A 75 -7.87 -3.64 -0.21
CA LYS A 75 -8.97 -3.24 0.66
C LYS A 75 -8.49 -3.40 2.10
N VAL A 76 -8.54 -2.32 2.85
CA VAL A 76 -8.11 -2.32 4.25
C VAL A 76 -9.29 -2.08 5.17
N PHE A 77 -9.21 -2.69 6.34
CA PHE A 77 -10.14 -2.42 7.42
C PHE A 77 -9.33 -1.87 8.60
N PHE A 78 -9.66 -0.65 9.02
CA PHE A 78 -8.99 -0.03 10.15
C PHE A 78 -9.58 -0.56 11.44
N VAL A 79 -8.74 -1.19 12.26
CA VAL A 79 -9.15 -1.74 13.54
C VAL A 79 -8.86 -0.77 14.67
N ASP A 80 -9.60 -0.92 15.77
CA ASP A 80 -9.46 -0.04 16.93
C ASP A 80 -8.35 -0.47 17.87
N TYR A 81 -7.95 -1.74 17.80
CA TYR A 81 -6.97 -2.31 18.72
C TYR A 81 -5.82 -2.95 17.95
N GLU A 82 -4.62 -2.69 18.44
CA GLU A 82 -3.39 -3.20 17.81
C GLU A 82 -3.40 -4.72 17.70
N SER A 83 -3.93 -5.42 18.71
CA SER A 83 -3.96 -6.88 18.73
C SER A 83 -4.78 -7.50 17.60
N GLN A 84 -5.64 -6.71 16.97
CA GLN A 84 -6.49 -7.18 15.88
C GLN A 84 -5.88 -6.91 14.49
N SER A 85 -4.75 -6.24 14.44
CA SER A 85 -4.18 -5.78 13.17
C SER A 85 -3.19 -6.76 12.58
N ASP A 86 -3.12 -6.74 11.25
CA ASP A 86 -2.07 -7.41 10.50
C ASP A 86 -0.88 -6.47 10.28
N LEU A 87 -1.16 -5.18 10.22
CA LEU A 87 -0.18 -4.15 9.89
C LEU A 87 -0.41 -2.91 10.75
N LYS A 88 0.66 -2.40 11.35
CA LYS A 88 0.63 -1.15 12.10
C LYS A 88 1.19 -0.03 11.24
N VAL A 89 0.46 1.06 11.10
CA VAL A 89 0.86 2.18 10.24
C VAL A 89 0.86 3.49 11.01
N TYR A 90 1.64 4.42 10.50
CA TYR A 90 1.64 5.80 10.97
C TYR A 90 1.60 6.72 9.75
N PHE A 91 0.69 7.69 9.74
CA PHE A 91 0.59 8.64 8.64
C PHE A 91 1.54 9.80 8.85
N VAL A 92 2.45 10.00 7.90
CA VAL A 92 3.45 11.05 7.98
C VAL A 92 3.02 12.26 7.17
N GLU A 93 3.56 13.43 7.49
CA GLU A 93 3.21 14.68 6.82
C GLU A 93 4.04 14.93 5.57
N TYR A 94 5.22 14.35 5.48
CA TYR A 94 6.15 14.61 4.39
C TYR A 94 6.48 13.34 3.65
N LYS A 95 6.54 13.45 2.33
CA LYS A 95 6.82 12.34 1.45
C LYS A 95 8.12 11.61 1.81
N SER A 96 9.13 12.37 2.20
CA SER A 96 10.45 11.82 2.54
C SER A 96 10.44 10.93 3.78
N GLN A 97 9.37 10.99 4.56
CA GLN A 97 9.27 10.20 5.79
C GLN A 97 8.55 8.86 5.58
N ALA A 98 7.99 8.63 4.40
CA ALA A 98 7.28 7.40 4.10
C ALA A 98 8.26 6.24 3.93
N GLY A 99 7.78 5.05 4.23
CA GLY A 99 8.53 3.83 3.98
C GLY A 99 8.38 2.80 5.09
N TRP A 100 8.92 1.62 4.82
CA TRP A 100 8.88 0.52 5.75
C TRP A 100 9.88 0.71 6.88
N VAL A 101 9.38 0.58 8.11
CA VAL A 101 10.24 0.55 9.29
C VAL A 101 10.80 -0.86 9.44
N SER A 102 9.95 -1.87 9.20
CA SER A 102 10.35 -3.26 9.22
C SER A 102 9.90 -3.93 7.94
N ASN A 103 10.81 -4.64 7.28
CA ASN A 103 10.50 -5.31 6.02
C ASN A 103 9.77 -6.63 6.19
N SER A 104 9.61 -7.10 7.42
CA SER A 104 9.01 -8.40 7.68
C SER A 104 7.56 -8.51 7.20
N LYS A 105 6.86 -7.38 7.11
CA LYS A 105 5.45 -7.35 6.69
C LYS A 105 5.24 -6.74 5.33
N LYS A 106 6.31 -6.42 4.62
CA LYS A 106 6.23 -5.79 3.31
C LYS A 106 5.42 -6.61 2.31
N HIS A 107 5.49 -7.92 2.42
CA HIS A 107 4.77 -8.84 1.52
C HIS A 107 3.26 -8.68 1.61
N LEU A 108 2.72 -8.15 2.71
CA LEU A 108 1.28 -8.00 2.87
C LEU A 108 0.70 -6.96 1.92
N MET A 109 1.54 -6.07 1.41
CA MET A 109 1.11 -4.96 0.56
C MET A 109 1.48 -5.15 -0.92
N PHE A 110 1.89 -6.31 -1.30
CA PHE A 110 2.08 -6.64 -2.72
C PHE A 110 0.82 -7.12 -3.38
#